data_c0bde30938c6ceca9861f4f3ec85a6e8
#
_entry.id   c0bde30938c6ceca9861f4f3ec85a6e8
#
_cell.length_a   1.000
_cell.length_b   1.000
_cell.length_c   1.000
_cell.angle_alpha   90.00
_cell.angle_beta   90.00
_cell.angle_gamma   90.00
#
_symmetry.space_group_name_H-M   'P 1'
#
loop_
_entity.id
_entity.type
_entity.pdbx_description
1 polymer ?
#
loop_
_entity_poly.entity_id
_entity_poly.type
_entity_poly.pdbx_seq_one_letter_code
_entity_poly.pdbx_strand_id
1 'polypeptide(L)'
;VLWQNLLLCLGTVPFRFVFTLLASGMSDQASKNVKRTLRSNIYNKLTRLGPNYTETAATSEVVMLASEGVEQIDTYFAKYLPQLVYSLLAPVTLFVLLVGVHARSAIILLCCVPLIPMSIVAVQKFAKKLLAKYWGEYTTLGDSFLENIQGLTTLKIYQADGWKHEQMNAQAERFRKITMKVLTMQLNSVTLMDLMAYGGAGLGIISAVSAFAKGQLSLTATLTIVLLAADFFLPLRLLGSYFHIAMNGAASAEKIFKLLAAEEPADGEQTVPEQAALQLEHVTFGYEKDRTILQDVSLTIPQGSFVSLVGESGCGKSTIAALLSGSRTGYTGSVTLGGVPVEQLQRAQRLRALTLVPHNATIFKGTVEANLRMAKPDATEAELWAAL
;
A
#
# COMPACT_ATOMS: atom_id res chain seq x y z
N VAL A 1 27.45 -39.23 30.94
CA VAL A 1 27.72 -38.06 30.11
C VAL A 1 26.95 -38.11 28.77
N LEU A 2 27.07 -39.21 27.98
CA LEU A 2 26.40 -39.35 26.67
C LEU A 2 24.86 -39.27 26.78
N TRP A 3 24.26 -39.98 27.72
CA TRP A 3 22.81 -39.97 27.96
C TRP A 3 22.30 -38.63 28.49
N GLN A 4 23.06 -37.92 29.30
CA GLN A 4 22.71 -36.59 29.80
C GLN A 4 22.71 -35.55 28.66
N ASN A 5 23.70 -35.60 27.78
CA ASN A 5 23.77 -34.73 26.62
C ASN A 5 22.65 -35.03 25.61
N LEU A 6 22.31 -36.33 25.42
CA LEU A 6 21.20 -36.73 24.56
C LEU A 6 19.85 -36.23 25.09
N LEU A 7 19.62 -36.34 26.41
CA LEU A 7 18.41 -35.82 27.06
C LEU A 7 18.31 -34.30 26.99
N LEU A 8 19.44 -33.59 27.13
CA LEU A 8 19.49 -32.13 26.93
C LEU A 8 19.14 -31.76 25.50
N CYS A 9 19.71 -32.42 24.50
CA CYS A 9 19.38 -32.18 23.09
C CYS A 9 17.91 -32.49 22.79
N LEU A 10 17.37 -33.61 23.30
CA LEU A 10 15.96 -33.96 23.18
C LEU A 10 15.04 -32.94 23.85
N GLY A 11 15.47 -32.35 24.99
CA GLY A 11 14.73 -31.30 25.70
C GLY A 11 14.69 -29.96 24.97
N THR A 12 15.73 -29.61 24.18
CA THR A 12 15.75 -28.33 23.42
C THR A 12 14.78 -28.33 22.23
N VAL A 13 14.47 -29.49 21.65
CA VAL A 13 13.58 -29.60 20.49
C VAL A 13 12.14 -29.16 20.82
N PRO A 14 11.46 -29.71 21.85
CA PRO A 14 10.11 -29.23 22.19
C PRO A 14 10.10 -27.78 22.67
N PHE A 15 11.15 -27.36 23.39
CA PHE A 15 11.30 -25.97 23.80
C PHE A 15 11.35 -25.02 22.58
N ARG A 16 12.21 -25.30 21.61
CA ARG A 16 12.30 -24.58 20.35
C ARG A 16 10.97 -24.59 19.59
N PHE A 17 10.29 -25.75 19.55
CA PHE A 17 9.00 -25.88 18.89
C PHE A 17 7.95 -24.95 19.49
N VAL A 18 7.80 -24.94 20.83
CA VAL A 18 6.85 -24.08 21.54
C VAL A 18 7.14 -22.61 21.28
N PHE A 19 8.41 -22.17 21.41
CA PHE A 19 8.76 -20.78 21.14
C PHE A 19 8.56 -20.37 19.68
N THR A 20 8.80 -21.26 18.73
CA THR A 20 8.54 -21.01 17.32
C THR A 20 7.04 -20.85 17.05
N LEU A 21 6.20 -21.70 17.66
CA LEU A 21 4.74 -21.58 17.55
C LEU A 21 4.23 -20.27 18.17
N LEU A 22 4.72 -19.91 19.36
CA LEU A 22 4.35 -18.65 20.01
C LEU A 22 4.76 -17.43 19.17
N ALA A 23 5.99 -17.40 18.68
CA ALA A 23 6.50 -16.32 17.84
C ALA A 23 5.69 -16.21 16.53
N SER A 24 5.40 -17.33 15.87
CA SER A 24 4.58 -17.37 14.67
C SER A 24 3.16 -16.90 14.93
N GLY A 25 2.53 -17.35 16.02
CA GLY A 25 1.18 -16.95 16.40
C GLY A 25 1.07 -15.45 16.71
N MET A 26 2.04 -14.91 17.46
CA MET A 26 2.08 -13.47 17.75
C MET A 26 2.32 -12.64 16.50
N SER A 27 3.20 -13.08 15.60
CA SER A 27 3.46 -12.42 14.33
C SER A 27 2.21 -12.40 13.43
N ASP A 28 1.50 -13.53 13.33
CA ASP A 28 0.26 -13.65 12.55
C ASP A 28 -0.87 -12.77 13.13
N GLN A 29 -0.98 -12.69 14.44
CA GLN A 29 -1.97 -11.82 15.09
C GLN A 29 -1.66 -10.33 14.90
N ALA A 30 -0.40 -9.94 15.02
CA ALA A 30 0.04 -8.57 14.73
C ALA A 30 -0.25 -8.19 13.28
N SER A 31 0.07 -9.08 12.34
CA SER A 31 -0.22 -8.96 10.92
C SER A 31 -1.71 -8.73 10.64
N LYS A 32 -2.58 -9.58 11.17
CA LYS A 32 -4.04 -9.45 11.02
C LYS A 32 -4.56 -8.10 11.54
N ASN A 33 -4.05 -7.65 12.68
CA ASN A 33 -4.42 -6.36 13.26
C ASN A 33 -3.98 -5.19 12.38
N VAL A 34 -2.76 -5.21 11.86
CA VAL A 34 -2.25 -4.17 10.95
C VAL A 34 -3.09 -4.10 9.67
N LYS A 35 -3.37 -5.24 9.04
CA LYS A 35 -4.20 -5.29 7.81
C LYS A 35 -5.59 -4.72 8.06
N ARG A 36 -6.24 -5.16 9.15
CA ARG A 36 -7.58 -4.68 9.50
C ARG A 36 -7.60 -3.18 9.75
N THR A 37 -6.63 -2.68 10.51
CA THR A 37 -6.53 -1.26 10.84
C THR A 37 -6.27 -0.41 9.59
N LEU A 38 -5.31 -0.81 8.75
CA LEU A 38 -5.00 -0.07 7.52
C LEU A 38 -6.19 -0.04 6.56
N ARG A 39 -6.85 -1.18 6.32
CA ARG A 39 -8.04 -1.22 5.45
C ARG A 39 -9.19 -0.37 6.01
N SER A 40 -9.42 -0.44 7.31
CA SER A 40 -10.43 0.40 7.97
C SER A 40 -10.08 1.89 7.84
N ASN A 41 -8.82 2.27 8.05
CA ASN A 41 -8.38 3.65 7.92
C ASN A 41 -8.50 4.18 6.49
N ILE A 42 -8.10 3.37 5.48
CA ILE A 42 -8.28 3.71 4.06
C ILE A 42 -9.77 3.92 3.76
N TYR A 43 -10.63 2.97 4.15
CA TYR A 43 -12.06 3.07 3.93
C TYR A 43 -12.67 4.31 4.60
N ASN A 44 -12.38 4.54 5.87
CA ASN A 44 -12.86 5.70 6.61
C ASN A 44 -12.36 7.02 5.99
N LYS A 45 -11.10 7.04 5.53
CA LYS A 45 -10.54 8.21 4.84
C LYS A 45 -11.27 8.51 3.54
N LEU A 46 -11.54 7.48 2.73
CA LEU A 46 -12.28 7.64 1.48
C LEU A 46 -13.71 8.14 1.70
N THR A 47 -14.40 7.62 2.72
CA THR A 47 -15.75 8.09 3.07
C THR A 47 -15.76 9.54 3.53
N ARG A 48 -14.70 10.01 4.22
CA ARG A 48 -14.55 11.41 4.63
C ARG A 48 -14.20 12.33 3.46
N LEU A 49 -13.30 11.90 2.58
CA LEU A 49 -12.95 12.64 1.36
C LEU A 49 -14.16 12.75 0.41
N GLY A 50 -15.06 11.75 0.43
CA GLY A 50 -16.19 11.69 -0.48
C GLY A 50 -15.77 11.64 -1.95
N PRO A 51 -16.54 12.21 -2.91
CA PRO A 51 -16.23 12.17 -4.34
C PRO A 51 -14.88 12.79 -4.71
N ASN A 52 -14.33 13.65 -3.86
CA ASN A 52 -13.10 14.40 -4.13
C ASN A 52 -11.82 13.54 -3.95
N TYR A 53 -11.94 12.29 -3.47
CA TYR A 53 -10.78 11.39 -3.36
C TYR A 53 -10.04 11.20 -4.69
N THR A 54 -10.75 11.33 -5.83
CA THR A 54 -10.17 11.18 -7.17
C THR A 54 -9.15 12.28 -7.53
N GLU A 55 -9.17 13.41 -6.81
CA GLU A 55 -8.16 14.47 -6.93
C GLU A 55 -6.83 14.07 -6.26
N THR A 56 -6.89 13.18 -5.28
CA THR A 56 -5.72 12.70 -4.52
C THR A 56 -5.13 11.43 -5.13
N ALA A 57 -5.96 10.49 -5.54
CA ALA A 57 -5.54 9.20 -6.10
C ALA A 57 -6.60 8.64 -7.06
N ALA A 58 -6.15 8.01 -8.16
CA ALA A 58 -7.04 7.31 -9.08
C ALA A 58 -7.76 6.14 -8.37
N THR A 59 -8.99 5.85 -8.78
CA THR A 59 -9.79 4.74 -8.20
C THR A 59 -9.06 3.41 -8.29
N SER A 60 -8.42 3.11 -9.41
CA SER A 60 -7.59 1.91 -9.60
C SER A 60 -6.43 1.83 -8.60
N GLU A 61 -5.76 2.96 -8.36
CA GLU A 61 -4.67 3.03 -7.38
C GLU A 61 -5.18 2.76 -5.95
N VAL A 62 -6.31 3.36 -5.58
CA VAL A 62 -6.91 3.14 -4.24
C VAL A 62 -7.29 1.68 -4.03
N VAL A 63 -7.92 1.03 -5.01
CA VAL A 63 -8.27 -0.39 -4.95
C VAL A 63 -7.02 -1.26 -4.84
N MET A 64 -5.98 -0.97 -5.61
CA MET A 64 -4.70 -1.68 -5.57
C MET A 64 -4.01 -1.49 -4.21
N LEU A 65 -4.02 -0.28 -3.64
CA LEU A 65 -3.43 -0.02 -2.32
C LEU A 65 -4.18 -0.76 -1.20
N ALA A 66 -5.52 -0.77 -1.23
CA ALA A 66 -6.34 -1.45 -0.23
C ALA A 66 -6.23 -2.99 -0.30
N SER A 67 -5.98 -3.56 -1.48
CA SER A 67 -5.81 -4.99 -1.69
C SER A 67 -4.35 -5.42 -1.55
N GLU A 68 -3.54 -5.15 -2.57
CA GLU A 68 -2.16 -5.63 -2.68
C GLU A 68 -1.18 -4.81 -1.82
N GLY A 69 -1.36 -3.48 -1.76
CA GLY A 69 -0.51 -2.61 -0.97
C GLY A 69 -0.48 -2.96 0.51
N VAL A 70 -1.64 -3.26 1.09
CA VAL A 70 -1.76 -3.69 2.49
C VAL A 70 -1.11 -5.06 2.71
N GLU A 71 -1.20 -6.01 1.75
CA GLU A 71 -0.52 -7.31 1.84
C GLU A 71 1.01 -7.18 1.79
N GLN A 72 1.51 -6.21 1.03
CA GLN A 72 2.95 -5.92 0.98
C GLN A 72 3.49 -5.36 2.30
N ILE A 73 2.72 -4.50 2.97
CA ILE A 73 3.05 -3.98 4.30
C ILE A 73 3.01 -5.10 5.35
N ASP A 74 2.09 -6.03 5.24
CA ASP A 74 2.01 -7.20 6.11
C ASP A 74 3.33 -7.99 6.13
N THR A 75 3.89 -8.25 4.96
CA THR A 75 5.16 -8.97 4.87
C THR A 75 6.31 -8.21 5.55
N TYR A 76 6.27 -6.89 5.56
CA TYR A 76 7.23 -6.07 6.31
C TYR A 76 7.13 -6.34 7.83
N PHE A 77 5.93 -6.28 8.38
CA PHE A 77 5.72 -6.48 9.83
C PHE A 77 5.85 -7.94 10.27
N ALA A 78 5.35 -8.87 9.47
CA ALA A 78 5.32 -10.29 9.84
C ALA A 78 6.66 -11.01 9.65
N LYS A 79 7.47 -10.60 8.68
CA LYS A 79 8.70 -11.31 8.30
C LYS A 79 9.96 -10.48 8.47
N TYR A 80 9.97 -9.26 7.90
CA TYR A 80 11.19 -8.46 7.90
C TYR A 80 11.57 -7.94 9.28
N LEU A 81 10.64 -7.37 10.01
CA LEU A 81 10.92 -6.76 11.32
C LEU A 81 11.39 -7.77 12.37
N PRO A 82 10.73 -8.95 12.57
CA PRO A 82 11.25 -9.98 13.46
C PRO A 82 12.63 -10.50 13.02
N GLN A 83 12.83 -10.70 11.72
CA GLN A 83 14.11 -11.14 11.19
C GLN A 83 15.22 -10.11 11.40
N LEU A 84 14.91 -8.81 11.33
CA LEU A 84 15.86 -7.73 11.63
C LEU A 84 16.38 -7.85 13.07
N VAL A 85 15.47 -7.99 14.03
CA VAL A 85 15.85 -8.16 15.45
C VAL A 85 16.68 -9.41 15.65
N TYR A 86 16.26 -10.54 15.08
CA TYR A 86 17.00 -11.79 15.17
C TYR A 86 18.39 -11.67 14.53
N SER A 87 18.50 -11.02 13.38
CA SER A 87 19.77 -10.84 12.66
C SER A 87 20.77 -9.95 13.39
N LEU A 88 20.31 -9.06 14.26
CA LEU A 88 21.17 -8.25 15.12
C LEU A 88 21.62 -9.03 16.37
N LEU A 89 20.71 -9.80 16.98
CA LEU A 89 20.99 -10.50 18.23
C LEU A 89 21.81 -11.77 18.01
N ALA A 90 21.55 -12.55 16.96
CA ALA A 90 22.20 -13.85 16.74
C ALA A 90 23.74 -13.76 16.63
N PRO A 91 24.34 -12.87 15.82
CA PRO A 91 25.81 -12.77 15.77
C PRO A 91 26.43 -12.32 17.08
N VAL A 92 25.75 -11.43 17.82
CA VAL A 92 26.25 -10.96 19.13
C VAL A 92 26.23 -12.08 20.16
N THR A 93 25.15 -12.85 20.24
CA THR A 93 25.05 -13.98 21.16
C THR A 93 26.08 -15.07 20.82
N LEU A 94 26.25 -15.39 19.55
CA LEU A 94 27.26 -16.35 19.09
C LEU A 94 28.69 -15.86 19.38
N PHE A 95 28.93 -14.57 19.20
CA PHE A 95 30.22 -13.97 19.55
C PHE A 95 30.55 -14.13 21.02
N VAL A 96 29.62 -13.80 21.92
CA VAL A 96 29.82 -13.98 23.38
C VAL A 96 30.11 -15.44 23.75
N LEU A 97 29.44 -16.39 23.07
CA LEU A 97 29.69 -17.83 23.30
C LEU A 97 31.06 -18.25 22.76
N LEU A 98 31.47 -17.83 21.59
CA LEU A 98 32.69 -18.27 20.92
C LEU A 98 33.94 -17.51 21.33
N VAL A 99 33.84 -16.29 21.90
CA VAL A 99 35.01 -15.55 22.38
C VAL A 99 35.74 -16.31 23.49
N GLY A 100 35.00 -17.03 24.36
CA GLY A 100 35.56 -17.87 25.40
C GLY A 100 36.22 -19.17 24.86
N VAL A 101 35.88 -19.59 23.66
CA VAL A 101 36.46 -20.79 22.99
C VAL A 101 37.72 -20.40 22.21
N HIS A 102 37.62 -19.40 21.32
CA HIS A 102 38.75 -18.87 20.54
C HIS A 102 38.47 -17.45 20.06
N ALA A 103 39.00 -16.48 20.77
CA ALA A 103 38.74 -15.06 20.53
C ALA A 103 39.08 -14.60 19.10
N ARG A 104 40.22 -15.08 18.52
CA ARG A 104 40.62 -14.67 17.16
C ARG A 104 39.61 -15.09 16.10
N SER A 105 39.11 -16.33 16.12
CA SER A 105 38.08 -16.79 15.16
C SER A 105 36.76 -16.08 15.38
N ALA A 106 36.34 -15.85 16.63
CA ALA A 106 35.13 -15.12 16.96
C ALA A 106 35.16 -13.65 16.44
N ILE A 107 36.29 -12.95 16.61
CA ILE A 107 36.49 -11.59 16.10
C ILE A 107 36.42 -11.56 14.56
N ILE A 108 37.08 -12.50 13.87
CA ILE A 108 37.05 -12.59 12.40
C ILE A 108 35.59 -12.77 11.93
N LEU A 109 34.85 -13.70 12.53
CA LEU A 109 33.44 -13.94 12.20
C LEU A 109 32.62 -12.66 12.40
N LEU A 110 32.74 -12.01 13.56
CA LEU A 110 31.98 -10.80 13.87
C LEU A 110 32.33 -9.62 12.93
N CYS A 111 33.61 -9.44 12.59
CA CYS A 111 34.07 -8.40 11.65
C CYS A 111 33.54 -8.60 10.23
N CYS A 112 33.26 -9.84 9.82
CA CYS A 112 32.67 -10.14 8.51
C CYS A 112 31.14 -9.91 8.49
N VAL A 113 30.44 -9.91 9.62
CA VAL A 113 28.98 -9.70 9.71
C VAL A 113 28.52 -8.41 9.03
N PRO A 114 29.14 -7.21 9.24
CA PRO A 114 28.71 -5.99 8.62
C PRO A 114 28.84 -5.94 7.09
N LEU A 115 29.61 -6.86 6.48
CA LEU A 115 29.79 -6.90 5.02
C LEU A 115 28.45 -7.20 4.30
N ILE A 116 27.57 -8.00 4.92
CA ILE A 116 26.26 -8.30 4.34
C ILE A 116 25.37 -7.07 4.26
N PRO A 117 25.06 -6.34 5.35
CA PRO A 117 24.26 -5.12 5.23
C PRO A 117 24.94 -4.04 4.36
N MET A 118 26.27 -3.94 4.34
CA MET A 118 26.98 -3.06 3.43
C MET A 118 26.73 -3.41 1.96
N SER A 119 26.73 -4.69 1.61
CA SER A 119 26.41 -5.14 0.25
C SER A 119 24.96 -4.84 -0.14
N ILE A 120 24.01 -4.97 0.80
CA ILE A 120 22.60 -4.61 0.60
C ILE A 120 22.47 -3.12 0.30
N VAL A 121 23.08 -2.25 1.11
CA VAL A 121 23.02 -0.79 0.92
C VAL A 121 23.66 -0.38 -0.40
N ALA A 122 24.76 -1.02 -0.81
CA ALA A 122 25.40 -0.73 -2.09
C ALA A 122 24.48 -0.99 -3.29
N VAL A 123 23.69 -2.07 -3.24
CA VAL A 123 22.73 -2.42 -4.29
C VAL A 123 21.46 -1.55 -4.23
N GLN A 124 21.09 -1.03 -3.06
CA GLN A 124 19.82 -0.32 -2.82
C GLN A 124 19.59 0.88 -3.74
N LYS A 125 20.63 1.72 -3.95
CA LYS A 125 20.50 2.91 -4.80
C LYS A 125 20.15 2.54 -6.25
N PHE A 126 20.76 1.49 -6.77
CA PHE A 126 20.47 0.99 -8.11
C PHE A 126 19.10 0.31 -8.18
N ALA A 127 18.77 -0.50 -7.18
CA ALA A 127 17.50 -1.20 -7.03
C ALA A 127 16.31 -0.23 -7.04
N LYS A 128 16.37 0.87 -6.29
CA LYS A 128 15.29 1.87 -6.19
C LYS A 128 14.91 2.44 -7.57
N LYS A 129 15.89 2.82 -8.39
CA LYS A 129 15.65 3.36 -9.73
C LYS A 129 15.02 2.32 -10.67
N LEU A 130 15.50 1.08 -10.61
CA LEU A 130 15.01 0.00 -11.44
C LEU A 130 13.59 -0.42 -11.06
N LEU A 131 13.29 -0.48 -9.75
CA LEU A 131 11.95 -0.77 -9.24
C LEU A 131 10.95 0.33 -9.59
N ALA A 132 11.33 1.61 -9.51
CA ALA A 132 10.45 2.70 -9.93
C ALA A 132 10.05 2.56 -11.41
N LYS A 133 11.00 2.19 -12.28
CA LYS A 133 10.72 1.92 -13.70
C LYS A 133 9.81 0.69 -13.88
N TYR A 134 10.05 -0.38 -13.11
CA TYR A 134 9.20 -1.58 -13.13
C TYR A 134 7.74 -1.25 -12.79
N TRP A 135 7.53 -0.50 -11.71
CA TRP A 135 6.17 -0.09 -11.30
C TRP A 135 5.50 0.81 -12.33
N GLY A 136 6.25 1.72 -12.98
CA GLY A 136 5.74 2.53 -14.08
C GLY A 136 5.23 1.69 -15.26
N GLU A 137 6.03 0.74 -15.74
CA GLU A 137 5.62 -0.15 -16.83
C GLU A 137 4.46 -1.09 -16.44
N TYR A 138 4.43 -1.55 -15.18
CA TYR A 138 3.33 -2.36 -14.64
C TYR A 138 2.00 -1.61 -14.65
N THR A 139 2.00 -0.38 -14.13
CA THR A 139 0.81 0.47 -14.10
C THR A 139 0.32 0.78 -15.53
N THR A 140 1.24 1.18 -16.42
CA THR A 140 0.90 1.47 -17.83
C THR A 140 0.27 0.26 -18.55
N LEU A 141 0.79 -0.94 -18.30
CA LEU A 141 0.22 -2.16 -18.87
C LEU A 141 -1.16 -2.46 -18.30
N GLY A 142 -1.34 -2.29 -16.99
CA GLY A 142 -2.62 -2.48 -16.30
C GLY A 142 -3.69 -1.51 -16.79
N ASP A 143 -3.36 -0.23 -16.91
CA ASP A 143 -4.26 0.81 -17.41
C ASP A 143 -4.68 0.53 -18.86
N SER A 144 -3.73 0.17 -19.73
CA SER A 144 -4.02 -0.21 -21.12
C SER A 144 -4.91 -1.46 -21.22
N PHE A 145 -4.70 -2.43 -20.33
CA PHE A 145 -5.54 -3.63 -20.29
C PHE A 145 -6.98 -3.28 -19.89
N LEU A 146 -7.14 -2.46 -18.86
CA LEU A 146 -8.45 -2.02 -18.39
C LEU A 146 -9.19 -1.20 -19.46
N GLU A 147 -8.49 -0.25 -20.11
CA GLU A 147 -9.01 0.53 -21.23
C GLU A 147 -9.51 -0.36 -22.37
N ASN A 148 -8.73 -1.40 -22.73
CA ASN A 148 -9.08 -2.33 -23.79
C ASN A 148 -10.35 -3.14 -23.47
N ILE A 149 -10.49 -3.58 -22.22
CA ILE A 149 -11.70 -4.30 -21.78
C ILE A 149 -12.91 -3.37 -21.79
N GLN A 150 -12.78 -2.17 -21.27
CA GLN A 150 -13.86 -1.18 -21.24
C GLN A 150 -14.26 -0.74 -22.67
N GLY A 151 -13.29 -0.60 -23.57
CA GLY A 151 -13.48 -0.23 -24.96
C GLY A 151 -13.71 -1.40 -25.92
N LEU A 152 -13.88 -2.65 -25.43
CA LEU A 152 -13.91 -3.84 -26.29
C LEU A 152 -14.98 -3.78 -27.39
N THR A 153 -16.17 -3.30 -27.07
CA THR A 153 -17.26 -3.11 -28.04
C THR A 153 -16.85 -2.16 -29.15
N THR A 154 -16.25 -1.03 -28.78
CA THR A 154 -15.74 -0.03 -29.74
C THR A 154 -14.66 -0.61 -30.63
N LEU A 155 -13.69 -1.33 -30.05
CA LEU A 155 -12.63 -2.00 -30.81
C LEU A 155 -13.16 -3.00 -31.83
N LYS A 156 -14.21 -3.75 -31.47
CA LYS A 156 -14.85 -4.70 -32.38
C LYS A 156 -15.65 -4.03 -33.50
N ILE A 157 -16.40 -2.95 -33.19
CA ILE A 157 -17.16 -2.18 -34.17
C ILE A 157 -16.21 -1.60 -35.25
N TYR A 158 -15.06 -1.05 -34.82
CA TYR A 158 -14.10 -0.44 -35.73
C TYR A 158 -13.05 -1.41 -36.27
N GLN A 159 -13.14 -2.71 -35.94
CA GLN A 159 -12.18 -3.75 -36.35
C GLN A 159 -10.73 -3.38 -36.00
N ALA A 160 -10.54 -2.65 -34.89
CA ALA A 160 -9.24 -2.15 -34.42
C ALA A 160 -8.58 -3.07 -33.39
N ASP A 161 -9.19 -4.21 -33.08
CA ASP A 161 -8.71 -5.18 -32.08
C ASP A 161 -7.34 -5.78 -32.43
N GLY A 162 -7.05 -6.03 -33.71
CA GLY A 162 -5.74 -6.52 -34.18
C GLY A 162 -4.63 -5.50 -33.91
N TRP A 163 -4.83 -4.25 -34.26
CA TRP A 163 -3.87 -3.16 -34.01
C TRP A 163 -3.64 -2.96 -32.50
N LYS A 164 -4.72 -2.97 -31.72
CA LYS A 164 -4.61 -2.79 -30.26
C LYS A 164 -3.92 -3.99 -29.60
N HIS A 165 -4.12 -5.20 -30.12
CA HIS A 165 -3.41 -6.41 -29.69
C HIS A 165 -1.89 -6.29 -29.90
N GLU A 166 -1.44 -5.82 -31.06
CA GLU A 166 -0.01 -5.61 -31.33
C GLU A 166 0.59 -4.55 -30.40
N GLN A 167 -0.13 -3.45 -30.16
CA GLN A 167 0.29 -2.41 -29.23
C GLN A 167 0.44 -2.96 -27.81
N MET A 168 -0.51 -3.79 -27.38
CA MET A 168 -0.49 -4.40 -26.05
C MET A 168 0.64 -5.44 -25.92
N ASN A 169 0.91 -6.21 -26.96
CA ASN A 169 2.06 -7.13 -27.01
C ASN A 169 3.39 -6.38 -26.89
N ALA A 170 3.53 -5.22 -27.52
CA ALA A 170 4.71 -4.38 -27.41
C ALA A 170 4.89 -3.83 -25.99
N GLN A 171 3.81 -3.46 -25.30
CA GLN A 171 3.82 -3.05 -23.89
C GLN A 171 4.20 -4.22 -22.96
N ALA A 172 3.60 -5.39 -23.17
CA ALA A 172 3.90 -6.61 -22.43
C ALA A 172 5.38 -7.01 -22.56
N GLU A 173 5.94 -6.88 -23.77
CA GLU A 173 7.36 -7.18 -24.02
C GLU A 173 8.29 -6.15 -23.33
N ARG A 174 7.93 -4.88 -23.26
CA ARG A 174 8.66 -3.89 -22.46
C ARG A 174 8.61 -4.24 -20.98
N PHE A 175 7.44 -4.58 -20.46
CA PHE A 175 7.27 -5.03 -19.08
C PHE A 175 8.07 -6.30 -18.79
N ARG A 176 8.04 -7.30 -19.66
CA ARG A 176 8.84 -8.51 -19.54
C ARG A 176 10.35 -8.19 -19.41
N LYS A 177 10.86 -7.32 -20.31
CA LYS A 177 12.28 -6.93 -20.30
C LYS A 177 12.69 -6.25 -19.00
N ILE A 178 11.85 -5.37 -18.44
CA ILE A 178 12.16 -4.70 -17.18
C ILE A 178 12.06 -5.67 -16.01
N THR A 179 11.08 -6.58 -16.01
CA THR A 179 10.92 -7.64 -15.02
C THR A 179 12.16 -8.53 -14.97
N MET A 180 12.67 -8.95 -16.13
CA MET A 180 13.90 -9.75 -16.19
C MET A 180 15.12 -9.00 -15.65
N LYS A 181 15.22 -7.68 -15.87
CA LYS A 181 16.29 -6.86 -15.28
C LYS A 181 16.17 -6.79 -13.76
N VAL A 182 14.95 -6.66 -13.22
CA VAL A 182 14.71 -6.67 -11.77
C VAL A 182 15.09 -8.03 -11.17
N LEU A 183 14.67 -9.14 -11.80
CA LEU A 183 15.02 -10.49 -11.35
C LEU A 183 16.53 -10.71 -11.37
N THR A 184 17.22 -10.33 -12.45
CA THR A 184 18.68 -10.43 -12.54
C THR A 184 19.38 -9.63 -11.45
N MET A 185 18.91 -8.43 -11.18
CA MET A 185 19.44 -7.60 -10.09
C MET A 185 19.24 -8.28 -8.72
N GLN A 186 18.04 -8.83 -8.47
CA GLN A 186 17.74 -9.54 -7.22
C GLN A 186 18.63 -10.78 -7.05
N LEU A 187 18.78 -11.60 -8.09
CA LEU A 187 19.64 -12.78 -8.07
C LEU A 187 21.10 -12.40 -7.82
N ASN A 188 21.62 -11.39 -8.51
CA ASN A 188 23.00 -10.91 -8.30
C ASN A 188 23.21 -10.38 -6.88
N SER A 189 22.20 -9.70 -6.31
CA SER A 189 22.25 -9.23 -4.92
C SER A 189 22.32 -10.41 -3.93
N VAL A 190 21.51 -11.46 -4.14
CA VAL A 190 21.54 -12.67 -3.32
C VAL A 190 22.88 -13.39 -3.46
N THR A 191 23.40 -13.53 -4.68
CA THR A 191 24.72 -14.15 -4.92
C THR A 191 25.84 -13.40 -4.20
N LEU A 192 25.81 -12.07 -4.22
CA LEU A 192 26.80 -11.25 -3.50
C LEU A 192 26.68 -11.44 -1.97
N MET A 193 25.46 -11.48 -1.45
CA MET A 193 25.23 -11.77 -0.02
C MET A 193 25.72 -13.17 0.37
N ASP A 194 25.47 -14.17 -0.47
CA ASP A 194 25.93 -15.55 -0.25
C ASP A 194 27.46 -15.63 -0.26
N LEU A 195 28.11 -14.91 -1.20
CA LEU A 195 29.56 -14.84 -1.24
C LEU A 195 30.14 -14.22 0.04
N MET A 196 29.53 -13.15 0.56
CA MET A 196 29.95 -12.53 1.83
C MET A 196 29.69 -13.43 3.04
N ALA A 197 28.53 -14.10 3.08
CA ALA A 197 28.17 -14.99 4.17
C ALA A 197 29.06 -16.23 4.25
N TYR A 198 29.17 -16.97 3.15
CA TYR A 198 29.99 -18.18 3.10
C TYR A 198 31.49 -17.87 3.10
N GLY A 199 31.90 -16.77 2.49
CA GLY A 199 33.28 -16.26 2.55
C GLY A 199 33.71 -15.91 3.98
N GLY A 200 32.84 -15.18 4.72
CA GLY A 200 33.06 -14.84 6.12
C GLY A 200 33.12 -16.09 7.03
N ALA A 201 32.17 -17.01 6.84
CA ALA A 201 32.21 -18.31 7.54
C ALA A 201 33.51 -19.08 7.24
N GLY A 202 33.90 -19.15 5.96
CA GLY A 202 35.13 -19.78 5.52
C GLY A 202 36.39 -19.21 6.19
N LEU A 203 36.50 -17.88 6.29
CA LEU A 203 37.61 -17.20 6.99
C LEU A 203 37.65 -17.59 8.49
N GLY A 204 36.51 -17.64 9.15
CA GLY A 204 36.41 -18.08 10.53
C GLY A 204 36.83 -19.54 10.71
N ILE A 205 36.40 -20.43 9.81
CA ILE A 205 36.75 -21.87 9.79
C ILE A 205 38.26 -22.03 9.55
N ILE A 206 38.84 -21.33 8.54
CA ILE A 206 40.28 -21.39 8.26
C ILE A 206 41.08 -20.96 9.49
N SER A 207 40.64 -19.90 10.20
CA SER A 207 41.28 -19.45 11.42
C SER A 207 41.26 -20.52 12.52
N ALA A 208 40.11 -21.19 12.71
CA ALA A 208 39.95 -22.26 13.73
C ALA A 208 40.78 -23.49 13.39
N VAL A 209 40.75 -23.95 12.13
CA VAL A 209 41.53 -25.12 11.67
C VAL A 209 43.05 -24.82 11.75
N SER A 210 43.47 -23.60 11.39
CA SER A 210 44.88 -23.20 11.54
C SER A 210 45.34 -23.20 13.00
N ALA A 211 44.50 -22.78 13.93
CA ALA A 211 44.80 -22.81 15.35
C ALA A 211 44.84 -24.28 15.90
N PHE A 212 43.97 -25.14 15.40
CA PHE A 212 44.01 -26.58 15.71
C PHE A 212 45.31 -27.24 15.22
N ALA A 213 45.71 -26.97 13.97
CA ALA A 213 46.94 -27.49 13.40
C ALA A 213 48.20 -27.04 14.17
N LYS A 214 48.14 -25.90 14.85
CA LYS A 214 49.19 -25.39 15.74
C LYS A 214 49.08 -25.91 17.18
N GLY A 215 48.16 -26.81 17.47
CA GLY A 215 47.93 -27.32 18.81
C GLY A 215 47.33 -26.33 19.82
N GLN A 216 46.82 -25.21 19.36
CA GLN A 216 46.23 -24.12 20.20
C GLN A 216 44.76 -24.38 20.55
N LEU A 217 44.08 -25.22 19.78
CA LEU A 217 42.68 -25.59 19.98
C LEU A 217 42.48 -27.10 20.07
N SER A 218 41.52 -27.52 20.88
CA SER A 218 41.07 -28.92 20.90
C SER A 218 40.16 -29.21 19.68
N LEU A 219 40.06 -30.48 19.31
CA LEU A 219 39.15 -30.93 18.24
C LEU A 219 37.72 -30.52 18.50
N THR A 220 37.24 -30.64 19.74
CA THR A 220 35.88 -30.24 20.13
C THR A 220 35.64 -28.76 19.92
N ALA A 221 36.59 -27.91 20.34
CA ALA A 221 36.50 -26.45 20.15
C ALA A 221 36.49 -26.08 18.67
N THR A 222 37.31 -26.72 17.85
CA THR A 222 37.36 -26.51 16.40
C THR A 222 36.04 -26.88 15.74
N LEU A 223 35.52 -28.06 16.04
CA LEU A 223 34.23 -28.52 15.49
C LEU A 223 33.08 -27.58 15.91
N THR A 224 33.09 -27.12 17.17
CA THR A 224 32.08 -26.13 17.63
C THR A 224 32.11 -24.85 16.77
N ILE A 225 33.30 -24.32 16.50
CA ILE A 225 33.45 -23.10 15.65
C ILE A 225 32.98 -23.40 14.22
N VAL A 226 33.37 -24.55 13.65
CA VAL A 226 32.99 -24.92 12.27
C VAL A 226 31.49 -25.05 12.13
N LEU A 227 30.80 -25.70 13.08
CA LEU A 227 29.36 -25.89 13.06
C LEU A 227 28.59 -24.58 13.25
N LEU A 228 29.07 -23.67 14.12
CA LEU A 228 28.41 -22.40 14.41
C LEU A 228 28.82 -21.27 13.46
N ALA A 229 29.88 -21.42 12.68
CA ALA A 229 30.36 -20.36 11.78
C ALA A 229 29.29 -19.89 10.77
N ALA A 230 28.49 -20.80 10.23
CA ALA A 230 27.43 -20.48 9.31
C ALA A 230 26.28 -19.70 9.99
N ASP A 231 25.99 -20.00 11.26
CA ASP A 231 24.90 -19.40 12.01
C ASP A 231 25.12 -17.91 12.31
N PHE A 232 26.36 -17.39 12.22
CA PHE A 232 26.65 -15.97 12.26
C PHE A 232 26.02 -15.19 11.10
N PHE A 233 25.91 -15.82 9.93
CA PHE A 233 25.58 -15.17 8.68
C PHE A 233 24.18 -15.51 8.16
N LEU A 234 23.68 -16.71 8.46
CA LEU A 234 22.35 -17.16 8.00
C LEU A 234 21.21 -16.20 8.35
N PRO A 235 21.13 -15.63 9.56
CA PRO A 235 20.08 -14.65 9.89
C PRO A 235 20.13 -13.40 9.02
N LEU A 236 21.32 -12.86 8.75
CA LEU A 236 21.50 -11.68 7.92
C LEU A 236 21.23 -11.97 6.43
N ARG A 237 21.61 -13.17 5.97
CA ARG A 237 21.29 -13.64 4.63
C ARG A 237 19.78 -13.68 4.40
N LEU A 238 19.02 -14.24 5.36
CA LEU A 238 17.56 -14.26 5.32
C LEU A 238 16.98 -12.84 5.38
N LEU A 239 17.54 -11.96 6.20
CA LEU A 239 17.17 -10.56 6.25
C LEU A 239 17.34 -9.89 4.88
N GLY A 240 18.45 -10.15 4.20
CA GLY A 240 18.69 -9.66 2.85
C GLY A 240 17.66 -10.13 1.83
N SER A 241 17.21 -11.38 1.93
CA SER A 241 16.14 -11.90 1.08
C SER A 241 14.80 -11.18 1.35
N TYR A 242 14.48 -10.93 2.62
CA TYR A 242 13.27 -10.17 2.99
C TYR A 242 13.37 -8.68 2.69
N PHE A 243 14.57 -8.14 2.55
CA PHE A 243 14.77 -6.71 2.26
C PHE A 243 14.12 -6.28 0.95
N HIS A 244 14.22 -7.09 -0.11
CA HIS A 244 13.57 -6.78 -1.40
C HIS A 244 12.04 -6.74 -1.29
N ILE A 245 11.47 -7.62 -0.46
CA ILE A 245 10.04 -7.65 -0.20
C ILE A 245 9.64 -6.45 0.68
N ALA A 246 10.45 -6.15 1.69
CA ALA A 246 10.24 -4.99 2.57
C ALA A 246 10.27 -3.66 1.82
N MET A 247 11.10 -3.52 0.79
CA MET A 247 11.12 -2.32 -0.07
C MET A 247 9.79 -2.08 -0.78
N ASN A 248 9.13 -3.14 -1.27
CA ASN A 248 7.81 -3.02 -1.88
C ASN A 248 6.77 -2.58 -0.83
N GLY A 249 6.82 -3.16 0.37
CA GLY A 249 5.99 -2.75 1.50
C GLY A 249 6.20 -1.29 1.90
N ALA A 250 7.43 -0.81 1.93
CA ALA A 250 7.75 0.59 2.23
C ALA A 250 7.20 1.55 1.15
N ALA A 251 7.32 1.20 -0.14
CA ALA A 251 6.76 2.00 -1.22
C ALA A 251 5.23 2.05 -1.18
N SER A 252 4.58 0.93 -0.86
CA SER A 252 3.12 0.87 -0.66
C SER A 252 2.69 1.68 0.56
N ALA A 253 3.46 1.63 1.66
CA ALA A 253 3.20 2.40 2.87
C ALA A 253 3.26 3.91 2.59
N GLU A 254 4.25 4.39 1.84
CA GLU A 254 4.39 5.80 1.46
C GLU A 254 3.13 6.29 0.72
N LYS A 255 2.62 5.52 -0.23
CA LYS A 255 1.39 5.84 -0.95
C LYS A 255 0.15 5.81 -0.06
N ILE A 256 0.02 4.80 0.80
CA ILE A 256 -1.09 4.70 1.75
C ILE A 256 -1.06 5.89 2.73
N PHE A 257 0.09 6.23 3.29
CA PHE A 257 0.21 7.37 4.20
C PHE A 257 -0.05 8.70 3.50
N LYS A 258 0.35 8.85 2.23
CA LYS A 258 -0.01 10.02 1.42
C LYS A 258 -1.53 10.15 1.26
N LEU A 259 -2.24 9.06 0.98
CA LEU A 259 -3.70 9.05 0.91
C LEU A 259 -4.33 9.37 2.28
N LEU A 260 -3.82 8.81 3.36
CA LEU A 260 -4.33 9.07 4.72
C LEU A 260 -4.06 10.50 5.19
N ALA A 261 -2.98 11.12 4.72
CA ALA A 261 -2.61 12.51 5.02
C ALA A 261 -3.33 13.55 4.13
N ALA A 262 -4.09 13.13 3.12
CA ALA A 262 -4.84 14.05 2.26
C ALA A 262 -5.78 14.92 3.10
N GLU A 263 -5.89 16.20 2.75
CA GLU A 263 -6.77 17.14 3.44
C GLU A 263 -8.23 16.71 3.28
N GLU A 264 -8.95 16.65 4.39
CA GLU A 264 -10.38 16.35 4.38
C GLU A 264 -11.15 17.65 4.18
N PRO A 265 -12.25 17.64 3.40
CA PRO A 265 -13.12 18.80 3.32
C PRO A 265 -13.58 19.17 4.74
N ALA A 266 -13.41 20.43 5.10
CA ALA A 266 -13.88 20.93 6.38
C ALA A 266 -15.40 20.73 6.50
N ASP A 267 -15.86 20.25 7.64
CA ASP A 267 -17.31 20.25 7.94
C ASP A 267 -17.68 21.64 8.43
N GLY A 268 -18.73 22.21 7.86
CA GLY A 268 -19.23 23.51 8.27
C GLY A 268 -19.92 23.42 9.64
N GLU A 269 -20.04 24.57 10.31
CA GLU A 269 -20.67 24.66 11.63
C GLU A 269 -22.12 25.18 11.56
N GLN A 270 -22.51 25.78 10.42
CA GLN A 270 -23.81 26.43 10.27
C GLN A 270 -24.92 25.44 9.92
N THR A 271 -26.10 25.73 10.40
CA THR A 271 -27.32 24.97 10.09
C THR A 271 -27.97 25.47 8.81
N VAL A 272 -28.71 24.59 8.13
CA VAL A 272 -29.47 24.98 6.94
C VAL A 272 -30.64 25.87 7.37
N PRO A 273 -30.82 27.09 6.79
CA PRO A 273 -31.93 27.94 7.09
C PRO A 273 -33.30 27.36 6.61
N GLU A 274 -34.40 27.78 7.24
CA GLU A 274 -35.73 27.33 6.83
C GLU A 274 -36.10 27.78 5.41
N GLN A 275 -35.66 28.99 5.02
CA GLN A 275 -35.81 29.49 3.64
C GLN A 275 -34.52 29.10 2.85
N ALA A 276 -34.61 28.08 2.05
CA ALA A 276 -33.49 27.44 1.40
C ALA A 276 -33.44 27.73 -0.13
N ALA A 277 -33.41 29.01 -0.52
CA ALA A 277 -33.11 29.39 -1.92
C ALA A 277 -31.64 29.05 -2.23
N LEU A 278 -31.38 28.45 -3.40
CA LEU A 278 -30.03 28.19 -3.89
C LEU A 278 -29.57 29.36 -4.77
N GLN A 279 -28.36 29.85 -4.54
CA GLN A 279 -27.79 30.98 -5.31
C GLN A 279 -26.36 30.71 -5.70
N LEU A 280 -26.01 31.03 -6.93
CA LEU A 280 -24.65 31.20 -7.40
C LEU A 280 -24.48 32.68 -7.75
N GLU A 281 -23.38 33.29 -7.33
CA GLU A 281 -23.05 34.68 -7.64
C GLU A 281 -21.62 34.76 -8.15
N HIS A 282 -21.46 35.21 -9.40
CA HIS A 282 -20.17 35.41 -10.07
C HIS A 282 -19.24 34.16 -9.98
N VAL A 283 -19.81 32.99 -10.17
CA VAL A 283 -19.07 31.73 -9.98
C VAL A 283 -18.24 31.42 -11.22
N THR A 284 -16.92 31.27 -11.00
CA THR A 284 -15.98 30.74 -12.00
C THR A 284 -15.34 29.46 -11.46
N PHE A 285 -15.33 28.41 -12.28
CA PHE A 285 -14.82 27.10 -11.89
C PHE A 285 -14.22 26.32 -13.05
N GLY A 286 -13.15 25.55 -12.77
CA GLY A 286 -12.52 24.58 -13.69
C GLY A 286 -11.97 23.39 -12.92
N TYR A 287 -12.02 22.19 -13.50
CA TYR A 287 -11.42 20.98 -12.90
C TYR A 287 -9.89 20.98 -12.98
N GLU A 288 -9.35 21.67 -13.99
CA GLU A 288 -7.91 21.86 -14.21
C GLU A 288 -7.60 23.35 -14.21
N LYS A 289 -6.40 23.74 -13.79
CA LYS A 289 -6.01 25.14 -13.69
C LYS A 289 -6.09 25.90 -15.03
N ASP A 290 -5.89 25.18 -16.13
CA ASP A 290 -5.82 25.75 -17.47
C ASP A 290 -7.14 25.64 -18.26
N ARG A 291 -8.19 25.04 -17.67
CA ARG A 291 -9.47 24.83 -18.33
C ARG A 291 -10.66 25.30 -17.48
N THR A 292 -11.11 26.49 -17.71
CA THR A 292 -12.35 27.05 -17.11
C THR A 292 -13.57 26.41 -17.77
N ILE A 293 -14.52 25.92 -16.96
CA ILE A 293 -15.80 25.33 -17.41
C ILE A 293 -16.96 26.28 -17.16
N LEU A 294 -16.98 26.93 -16.01
CA LEU A 294 -17.95 27.97 -15.67
C LEU A 294 -17.21 29.30 -15.59
N GLN A 295 -17.72 30.32 -16.27
CA GLN A 295 -17.13 31.65 -16.27
C GLN A 295 -18.20 32.67 -15.89
N ASP A 296 -18.05 33.29 -14.73
CA ASP A 296 -18.90 34.37 -14.22
C ASP A 296 -20.40 34.00 -14.21
N VAL A 297 -20.75 32.82 -13.71
CA VAL A 297 -22.15 32.34 -13.73
C VAL A 297 -22.87 32.80 -12.47
N SER A 298 -24.04 33.44 -12.70
CA SER A 298 -24.98 33.83 -11.64
C SER A 298 -26.34 33.19 -11.89
N LEU A 299 -26.92 32.56 -10.87
CA LEU A 299 -28.19 31.85 -10.94
C LEU A 299 -28.87 31.85 -9.56
N THR A 300 -30.17 32.10 -9.53
CA THR A 300 -30.99 31.98 -8.33
C THR A 300 -32.10 30.96 -8.56
N ILE A 301 -32.21 29.98 -7.65
CA ILE A 301 -33.28 28.96 -7.62
C ILE A 301 -34.12 29.21 -6.34
N PRO A 302 -35.29 29.83 -6.46
CA PRO A 302 -36.15 30.05 -5.30
C PRO A 302 -36.64 28.73 -4.70
N GLN A 303 -36.88 28.72 -3.40
CA GLN A 303 -37.44 27.55 -2.72
C GLN A 303 -38.82 27.18 -3.32
N GLY A 304 -39.03 25.88 -3.55
CA GLY A 304 -40.26 25.34 -4.11
C GLY A 304 -40.43 25.58 -5.61
N SER A 305 -39.47 26.21 -6.30
CA SER A 305 -39.53 26.43 -7.73
C SER A 305 -39.00 25.21 -8.51
N PHE A 306 -39.51 25.03 -9.73
CA PHE A 306 -38.97 24.13 -10.72
C PHE A 306 -38.12 24.90 -11.72
N VAL A 307 -36.84 24.62 -11.80
CA VAL A 307 -35.90 25.29 -12.71
C VAL A 307 -35.24 24.25 -13.62
N SER A 308 -35.24 24.52 -14.93
CA SER A 308 -34.59 23.67 -15.92
C SER A 308 -33.31 24.32 -16.44
N LEU A 309 -32.18 23.61 -16.38
CA LEU A 309 -30.90 23.99 -16.96
C LEU A 309 -30.80 23.39 -18.38
N VAL A 310 -30.86 24.19 -19.40
CA VAL A 310 -30.83 23.77 -20.81
C VAL A 310 -29.55 24.28 -21.46
N GLY A 311 -28.98 23.48 -22.34
CA GLY A 311 -27.76 23.83 -23.10
C GLY A 311 -27.10 22.60 -23.71
N GLU A 312 -26.07 22.80 -24.51
CA GLU A 312 -25.31 21.76 -25.19
C GLU A 312 -24.63 20.79 -24.21
N SER A 313 -24.29 19.58 -24.70
CA SER A 313 -23.52 18.61 -23.87
C SER A 313 -22.13 19.19 -23.57
N GLY A 314 -21.74 19.14 -22.29
CA GLY A 314 -20.43 19.67 -21.85
C GLY A 314 -20.42 21.16 -21.46
N CYS A 315 -21.52 21.90 -21.57
CA CYS A 315 -21.58 23.35 -21.21
C CYS A 315 -21.56 23.61 -19.68
N GLY A 316 -21.37 22.61 -18.81
CA GLY A 316 -21.22 22.82 -17.38
C GLY A 316 -22.46 22.59 -16.51
N LYS A 317 -23.61 22.09 -17.05
CA LYS A 317 -24.84 21.82 -16.28
C LYS A 317 -24.61 20.91 -15.05
N SER A 318 -23.92 19.81 -15.26
CA SER A 318 -23.58 18.87 -14.17
C SER A 318 -22.59 19.48 -13.17
N THR A 319 -21.74 20.40 -13.63
CA THR A 319 -20.81 21.15 -12.77
C THR A 319 -21.57 22.13 -11.88
N ILE A 320 -22.59 22.84 -12.42
CA ILE A 320 -23.46 23.69 -11.61
C ILE A 320 -24.16 22.87 -10.53
N ALA A 321 -24.75 21.72 -10.88
CA ALA A 321 -25.40 20.84 -9.92
C ALA A 321 -24.42 20.32 -8.83
N ALA A 322 -23.19 20.00 -9.21
CA ALA A 322 -22.15 19.56 -8.27
C ALA A 322 -21.71 20.69 -7.31
N LEU A 323 -21.60 21.92 -7.78
CA LEU A 323 -21.31 23.09 -6.94
C LEU A 323 -22.48 23.41 -5.99
N LEU A 324 -23.71 23.45 -6.49
CA LEU A 324 -24.90 23.68 -5.68
C LEU A 324 -25.09 22.64 -4.57
N SER A 325 -24.77 21.37 -4.85
CA SER A 325 -24.82 20.31 -3.84
C SER A 325 -23.64 20.36 -2.86
N GLY A 326 -22.65 21.24 -3.06
CA GLY A 326 -21.41 21.29 -2.29
C GLY A 326 -20.54 20.05 -2.45
N SER A 327 -20.72 19.28 -3.55
CA SER A 327 -19.87 18.13 -3.87
C SER A 327 -18.52 18.55 -4.44
N ARG A 328 -18.37 19.81 -4.85
CA ARG A 328 -17.13 20.42 -5.36
C ARG A 328 -16.87 21.75 -4.68
N THR A 329 -15.61 22.03 -4.45
CA THR A 329 -15.06 23.25 -3.86
C THR A 329 -14.01 23.86 -4.78
N GLY A 330 -13.38 24.97 -4.41
CA GLY A 330 -12.30 25.58 -5.20
C GLY A 330 -12.78 26.47 -6.36
N TYR A 331 -13.98 26.98 -6.30
CA TYR A 331 -14.52 28.00 -7.20
C TYR A 331 -14.21 29.41 -6.67
N THR A 332 -14.28 30.39 -7.56
CA THR A 332 -14.36 31.83 -7.20
C THR A 332 -15.80 32.29 -7.27
N GLY A 333 -16.16 33.33 -6.52
CA GLY A 333 -17.55 33.78 -6.36
C GLY A 333 -18.21 33.19 -5.13
N SER A 334 -19.52 33.06 -5.12
CA SER A 334 -20.30 32.60 -3.96
C SER A 334 -21.34 31.56 -4.38
N VAL A 335 -21.46 30.49 -3.60
CA VAL A 335 -22.52 29.47 -3.71
C VAL A 335 -23.19 29.35 -2.36
N THR A 336 -24.49 29.70 -2.28
CA THR A 336 -25.20 29.75 -0.99
C THR A 336 -26.49 28.93 -1.02
N LEU A 337 -26.90 28.47 0.14
CA LEU A 337 -28.20 27.89 0.43
C LEU A 337 -28.86 28.72 1.54
N GLY A 338 -29.95 29.40 1.24
CA GLY A 338 -30.60 30.34 2.17
C GLY A 338 -29.69 31.48 2.63
N GLY A 339 -28.77 31.94 1.78
CA GLY A 339 -27.77 32.98 2.11
C GLY A 339 -26.53 32.51 2.85
N VAL A 340 -26.49 31.25 3.26
CA VAL A 340 -25.32 30.63 3.93
C VAL A 340 -24.43 29.91 2.89
N PRO A 341 -23.12 30.21 2.84
CA PRO A 341 -22.20 29.45 1.95
C PRO A 341 -22.29 27.97 2.16
N VAL A 342 -22.43 27.19 1.07
CA VAL A 342 -22.62 25.72 1.15
C VAL A 342 -21.45 25.00 1.83
N GLU A 343 -20.27 25.59 1.82
CA GLU A 343 -19.07 25.06 2.49
C GLU A 343 -19.09 25.25 4.01
N GLN A 344 -19.85 26.24 4.50
CA GLN A 344 -20.00 26.53 5.93
C GLN A 344 -21.16 25.75 6.57
N LEU A 345 -21.99 25.08 5.77
CA LEU A 345 -23.10 24.27 6.28
C LEU A 345 -22.60 22.91 6.80
N GLN A 346 -23.18 22.47 7.93
CA GLN A 346 -22.97 21.13 8.43
C GLN A 346 -23.30 20.08 7.35
N ARG A 347 -22.35 19.23 7.03
CA ARG A 347 -22.47 18.22 5.95
C ARG A 347 -23.72 17.36 6.09
N ALA A 348 -24.02 16.89 7.32
CA ALA A 348 -25.19 16.06 7.57
C ALA A 348 -26.51 16.79 7.27
N GLN A 349 -26.62 18.08 7.59
CA GLN A 349 -27.81 18.87 7.33
C GLN A 349 -27.92 19.24 5.84
N ARG A 350 -26.81 19.60 5.21
CA ARG A 350 -26.74 19.86 3.77
C ARG A 350 -27.21 18.66 2.95
N LEU A 351 -26.73 17.44 3.28
CA LEU A 351 -27.14 16.21 2.59
C LEU A 351 -28.61 15.83 2.81
N ARG A 352 -29.22 16.28 3.91
CA ARG A 352 -30.66 16.13 4.13
C ARG A 352 -31.49 17.15 3.37
N ALA A 353 -30.96 18.35 3.19
CA ALA A 353 -31.65 19.45 2.50
C ALA A 353 -31.49 19.37 0.98
N LEU A 354 -30.37 18.86 0.48
CA LEU A 354 -30.02 18.79 -0.94
C LEU A 354 -29.73 17.35 -1.36
N THR A 355 -30.51 16.84 -2.30
CA THR A 355 -30.30 15.53 -2.91
C THR A 355 -29.91 15.69 -4.38
N LEU A 356 -28.72 15.20 -4.73
CA LEU A 356 -28.28 15.11 -6.10
C LEU A 356 -28.50 13.69 -6.64
N VAL A 357 -29.32 13.55 -7.68
CA VAL A 357 -29.50 12.28 -8.40
C VAL A 357 -28.61 12.30 -9.65
N PRO A 358 -27.50 11.54 -9.67
CA PRO A 358 -26.62 11.50 -10.84
C PRO A 358 -27.24 10.64 -11.96
N HIS A 359 -26.88 10.93 -13.19
CA HIS A 359 -27.33 10.17 -14.36
C HIS A 359 -26.91 8.66 -14.31
N ASN A 360 -25.76 8.38 -13.73
CA ASN A 360 -25.17 7.05 -13.60
C ASN A 360 -25.15 6.59 -12.13
N ALA A 361 -26.32 6.64 -11.47
CA ALA A 361 -26.43 6.15 -10.10
C ALA A 361 -26.04 4.65 -10.02
N THR A 362 -25.27 4.29 -9.00
CA THR A 362 -24.83 2.92 -8.78
C THR A 362 -25.81 2.21 -7.85
N ILE A 363 -26.33 1.06 -8.30
CA ILE A 363 -27.11 0.14 -7.47
C ILE A 363 -26.14 -0.91 -6.92
N PHE A 364 -26.13 -1.06 -5.61
CA PHE A 364 -25.27 -2.04 -4.94
C PHE A 364 -25.85 -3.45 -5.08
N LYS A 365 -24.96 -4.44 -5.15
CA LYS A 365 -25.34 -5.85 -5.19
C LYS A 365 -26.12 -6.22 -3.92
N GLY A 366 -27.37 -6.62 -4.07
CA GLY A 366 -28.27 -6.96 -2.98
C GLY A 366 -29.73 -6.92 -3.43
N THR A 367 -30.65 -6.88 -2.47
CA THR A 367 -32.05 -6.69 -2.73
C THR A 367 -32.40 -5.23 -2.98
N VAL A 368 -33.54 -4.95 -3.61
CA VAL A 368 -34.07 -3.59 -3.75
C VAL A 368 -34.27 -2.96 -2.38
N GLU A 369 -34.88 -3.70 -1.45
CA GLU A 369 -35.05 -3.28 -0.06
C GLU A 369 -33.72 -2.86 0.59
N ALA A 370 -32.64 -3.66 0.46
CA ALA A 370 -31.36 -3.35 1.02
C ALA A 370 -30.79 -2.03 0.46
N ASN A 371 -30.97 -1.78 -0.83
CA ASN A 371 -30.54 -0.53 -1.47
C ASN A 371 -31.35 0.68 -0.97
N LEU A 372 -32.67 0.55 -0.83
CA LEU A 372 -33.52 1.63 -0.32
C LEU A 372 -33.22 1.92 1.16
N ARG A 373 -33.00 0.90 1.98
CA ARG A 373 -32.66 1.05 3.40
C ARG A 373 -31.31 1.71 3.64
N MET A 374 -30.43 1.82 2.64
CA MET A 374 -29.20 2.62 2.79
C MET A 374 -29.48 4.10 3.06
N ALA A 375 -30.58 4.63 2.52
CA ALA A 375 -30.98 6.02 2.75
C ALA A 375 -31.69 6.20 4.10
N LYS A 376 -32.51 5.21 4.51
CA LYS A 376 -33.26 5.21 5.75
C LYS A 376 -33.33 3.79 6.32
N PRO A 377 -32.41 3.41 7.25
CA PRO A 377 -32.35 2.06 7.81
C PRO A 377 -33.66 1.59 8.47
N ASP A 378 -34.37 2.52 9.10
CA ASP A 378 -35.62 2.25 9.85
C ASP A 378 -36.89 2.43 9.00
N ALA A 379 -36.77 2.47 7.66
CA ALA A 379 -37.91 2.66 6.77
C ALA A 379 -38.94 1.53 6.95
N THR A 380 -40.21 1.89 7.08
CA THR A 380 -41.30 0.93 7.08
C THR A 380 -41.51 0.35 5.68
N GLU A 381 -42.17 -0.81 5.59
CA GLU A 381 -42.48 -1.42 4.29
C GLU A 381 -43.32 -0.50 3.40
N ALA A 382 -44.29 0.23 4.00
CA ALA A 382 -45.09 1.21 3.29
C ALA A 382 -44.27 2.37 2.70
N GLU A 383 -43.26 2.85 3.44
CA GLU A 383 -42.31 3.91 2.93
C GLU A 383 -41.42 3.36 1.81
N LEU A 384 -41.01 2.08 1.88
CA LEU A 384 -40.24 1.45 0.82
C LEU A 384 -41.05 1.34 -0.47
N TRP A 385 -42.33 0.92 -0.36
CA TRP A 385 -43.23 0.86 -1.51
C TRP A 385 -43.59 2.23 -2.08
N ALA A 386 -43.66 3.26 -1.24
CA ALA A 386 -43.90 4.64 -1.69
C ALA A 386 -42.70 5.25 -2.40
N ALA A 387 -41.51 4.73 -2.18
CA ALA A 387 -40.27 5.20 -2.80
C ALA A 387 -39.98 4.53 -4.16
N LEU A 388 -40.67 3.44 -4.51
CA LEU A 388 -40.56 2.74 -5.79
C LEU A 388 -41.59 3.26 -6.81
#